data_40764857a372da55659a4a0b6790b1e7
#
_entry.id   40764857a372da55659a4a0b6790b1e7
#
_cell.length_a   1.000
_cell.length_b   1.000
_cell.length_c   1.000
_cell.angle_alpha   90.00
_cell.angle_beta   90.00
_cell.angle_gamma   90.00
#
_symmetry.space_group_name_H-M   'P 1'
#
loop_
_entity.id
_entity.type
_entity.pdbx_description
1 polymer ?
#
loop_
_entity_poly.entity_id
_entity_poly.type
_entity_poly.pdbx_seq_one_letter_code
_entity_poly.pdbx_strand_id
1 'polypeptide(L)'
;MICLETPERSSETEGDGVLWITDQGQRARELLRQGCPVLAWLHEHNRDQNFSGVRYACENLEELDWDYMEKVYRRYMGIPWDILTTDRCLVRETRAEDLDALYEIYAEPSVTQYTEGLYPQRAQEEAYLKDYTENMYYFYNYGVWTICDKITGQVIGRAGFSNREGYENPELGFVIGVPWQGCGYATEVCEALLQYGKRELGFERVQMLVMPENTVSLHLAEKLRFHRENLMMWEGVLYERLVREL
;
A
#
# COMPACT_ATOMS: atom_id res chain seq x y z
N MET A 1 16.09 9.58 14.36
CA MET A 1 15.93 10.25 15.69
C MET A 1 14.57 10.95 15.68
N ILE A 2 13.83 10.92 16.77
CA ILE A 2 12.54 11.61 16.88
C ILE A 2 12.75 12.84 17.75
N CYS A 3 12.36 14.01 17.22
CA CYS A 3 12.38 15.26 17.97
C CYS A 3 10.95 15.67 18.31
N LEU A 4 10.63 15.67 19.61
CA LEU A 4 9.41 16.26 20.15
C LEU A 4 9.72 17.73 20.45
N GLU A 5 9.11 18.64 19.68
CA GLU A 5 9.09 20.06 20.00
C GLU A 5 7.78 20.37 20.74
N THR A 6 7.89 20.63 22.02
CA THR A 6 6.82 21.28 22.79
C THR A 6 7.19 22.74 23.02
N PRO A 7 6.25 23.64 23.39
CA PRO A 7 6.53 25.05 23.66
C PRO A 7 7.68 25.27 24.65
N GLU A 8 8.02 24.24 25.45
CA GLU A 8 9.03 24.29 26.49
C GLU A 8 10.41 23.71 26.08
N ARG A 9 10.51 23.07 24.86
CA ARG A 9 11.76 22.46 24.37
C ARG A 9 11.95 22.74 22.89
N SER A 10 12.79 23.70 22.58
CA SER A 10 13.40 23.82 21.27
C SER A 10 14.69 23.00 21.25
N SER A 11 14.77 21.94 20.45
CA SER A 11 16.02 21.20 20.25
C SER A 11 16.64 21.60 18.91
N GLU A 12 17.84 22.17 18.98
CA GLU A 12 18.71 22.40 17.83
C GLU A 12 19.35 21.06 17.44
N THR A 13 18.64 20.23 16.68
CA THR A 13 19.26 19.07 16.03
C THR A 13 18.90 19.10 14.56
N GLU A 14 19.73 19.77 13.76
CA GLU A 14 19.79 19.57 12.33
C GLU A 14 20.53 18.25 12.06
N GLY A 15 19.84 17.25 11.52
CA GLY A 15 20.47 15.97 11.16
C GLY A 15 19.57 15.09 10.31
N ASP A 16 20.19 14.37 9.37
CA ASP A 16 19.53 13.29 8.62
C ASP A 16 18.94 12.26 9.59
N GLY A 17 17.70 11.85 9.35
CA GLY A 17 17.03 10.82 10.14
C GLY A 17 16.18 11.35 11.30
N VAL A 18 15.70 12.59 11.25
CA VAL A 18 14.85 13.21 12.27
C VAL A 18 13.42 13.32 11.78
N LEU A 19 12.47 12.76 12.53
CA LEU A 19 11.04 13.06 12.44
C LEU A 19 10.68 14.10 13.49
N TRP A 20 10.14 15.22 13.06
CA TRP A 20 9.69 16.30 13.92
C TRP A 20 8.24 16.10 14.31
N ILE A 21 7.94 16.15 15.61
CA ILE A 21 6.57 16.14 16.12
C ILE A 21 6.32 17.49 16.77
N THR A 22 5.31 18.23 16.30
CA THR A 22 4.99 19.56 16.80
C THR A 22 3.49 19.82 16.86
N ASP A 23 3.08 20.57 17.88
CA ASP A 23 1.73 21.07 18.09
C ASP A 23 1.52 22.49 17.55
N GLN A 24 2.55 23.06 16.92
CA GLN A 24 2.53 24.43 16.40
C GLN A 24 2.42 24.44 14.88
N GLY A 25 1.28 24.88 14.35
CA GLY A 25 1.01 24.90 12.90
C GLY A 25 1.99 25.78 12.10
N GLN A 26 2.48 26.89 12.68
CA GLN A 26 3.49 27.72 12.03
C GLN A 26 4.81 26.97 11.91
N ARG A 27 5.27 26.34 12.99
CA ARG A 27 6.51 25.58 13.05
C ARG A 27 6.48 24.38 12.11
N ALA A 28 5.36 23.66 12.07
CA ALA A 28 5.16 22.54 11.15
C ALA A 28 5.36 22.97 9.68
N ARG A 29 4.80 24.11 9.27
CA ARG A 29 4.96 24.63 7.91
C ARG A 29 6.38 25.14 7.60
N GLU A 30 7.09 25.67 8.60
CA GLU A 30 8.50 26.05 8.46
C GLU A 30 9.38 24.84 8.21
N LEU A 31 9.22 23.79 9.02
CA LEU A 31 9.93 22.52 8.89
C LEU A 31 9.65 21.86 7.52
N LEU A 32 8.39 21.83 7.08
CA LEU A 32 8.04 21.29 5.77
C LEU A 32 8.72 22.07 4.61
N ARG A 33 8.80 23.40 4.71
CA ARG A 33 9.52 24.20 3.68
C ARG A 33 11.02 23.92 3.66
N GLN A 34 11.58 23.46 4.76
CA GLN A 34 12.98 23.01 4.85
C GLN A 34 13.17 21.55 4.40
N GLY A 35 12.08 20.86 4.00
CA GLY A 35 12.11 19.45 3.59
C GLY A 35 12.17 18.47 4.76
N CYS A 36 11.89 18.92 5.98
CA CYS A 36 11.92 18.06 7.15
C CYS A 36 10.65 17.22 7.25
N PRO A 37 10.75 15.92 7.62
CA PRO A 37 9.62 15.08 7.99
C PRO A 37 8.88 15.63 9.22
N VAL A 38 7.55 15.79 9.12
CA VAL A 38 6.74 16.39 10.19
C VAL A 38 5.50 15.53 10.46
N LEU A 39 5.26 15.26 11.74
CA LEU A 39 4.01 14.73 12.28
C LEU A 39 3.36 15.83 13.12
N ALA A 40 2.12 16.20 12.86
CA ALA A 40 1.39 17.15 13.68
C ALA A 40 0.79 16.44 14.89
N TRP A 41 0.97 17.04 16.07
CA TRP A 41 0.24 16.64 17.26
C TRP A 41 -0.96 17.57 17.44
N LEU A 42 -2.18 17.03 17.24
CA LEU A 42 -3.43 17.77 17.31
C LEU A 42 -4.10 17.54 18.67
N HIS A 43 -4.52 18.61 19.32
CA HIS A 43 -5.26 18.57 20.57
C HIS A 43 -6.26 19.72 20.66
N GLU A 44 -7.08 19.78 21.68
CA GLU A 44 -8.17 20.76 21.82
C GLU A 44 -7.73 22.23 21.73
N HIS A 45 -6.47 22.53 22.13
CA HIS A 45 -5.96 23.90 22.20
C HIS A 45 -5.26 24.37 20.92
N ASN A 46 -5.16 23.54 19.87
CA ASN A 46 -4.51 23.91 18.61
C ASN A 46 -5.33 23.61 17.34
N ARG A 47 -6.62 23.27 17.50
CA ARG A 47 -7.50 22.93 16.35
C ARG A 47 -7.76 24.11 15.43
N ASP A 48 -7.57 25.33 15.89
CA ASP A 48 -7.69 26.58 15.10
C ASP A 48 -6.41 26.93 14.34
N GLN A 49 -5.29 26.25 14.63
CA GLN A 49 -4.03 26.48 13.93
C GLN A 49 -4.02 25.90 12.53
N ASN A 50 -3.21 26.50 11.66
CA ASN A 50 -3.06 26.05 10.29
C ASN A 50 -1.91 25.06 10.14
N PHE A 51 -2.26 23.78 9.92
CA PHE A 51 -1.35 22.68 9.62
C PHE A 51 -1.33 22.29 8.13
N SER A 52 -1.70 23.20 7.22
CA SER A 52 -1.74 22.89 5.80
C SER A 52 -0.38 22.39 5.29
N GLY A 53 -0.43 21.31 4.50
CA GLY A 53 0.74 20.61 3.96
C GLY A 53 1.30 19.51 4.83
N VAL A 54 0.94 19.43 6.12
CA VAL A 54 1.26 18.27 6.96
C VAL A 54 0.37 17.10 6.53
N ARG A 55 0.98 15.97 6.25
CA ARG A 55 0.28 14.77 5.74
C ARG A 55 -0.15 13.83 6.86
N TYR A 56 0.55 13.83 7.99
CA TYR A 56 0.36 12.91 9.09
C TYR A 56 0.14 13.66 10.39
N ALA A 57 -0.84 13.23 11.15
CA ALA A 57 -1.16 13.80 12.45
C ALA A 57 -1.51 12.70 13.45
N CYS A 58 -1.33 12.99 14.73
CA CYS A 58 -1.82 12.18 15.83
C CYS A 58 -2.58 13.07 16.84
N GLU A 59 -3.54 12.49 17.53
CA GLU A 59 -4.23 13.15 18.64
C GLU A 59 -3.67 12.70 20.00
N ASN A 60 -3.10 11.50 20.07
CA ASN A 60 -2.52 10.94 21.28
C ASN A 60 -1.07 10.52 21.06
N LEU A 61 -0.14 11.18 21.77
CA LEU A 61 1.29 10.86 21.70
C LEU A 61 1.63 9.50 22.32
N GLU A 62 0.83 9.03 23.29
CA GLU A 62 1.08 7.76 23.99
C GLU A 62 0.76 6.55 23.10
N GLU A 63 -0.05 6.74 22.05
CA GLU A 63 -0.39 5.72 21.07
C GLU A 63 0.60 5.64 19.89
N LEU A 64 1.55 6.58 19.82
CA LEU A 64 2.59 6.57 18.78
C LEU A 64 3.63 5.50 19.07
N ASP A 65 3.62 4.45 18.28
CA ASP A 65 4.69 3.46 18.31
C ASP A 65 5.85 3.81 17.34
N TRP A 66 6.97 3.12 17.49
CA TRP A 66 8.15 3.32 16.65
C TRP A 66 7.91 2.93 15.20
N ASP A 67 7.13 1.89 14.95
CA ASP A 67 6.85 1.39 13.60
C ASP A 67 6.08 2.45 12.80
N TYR A 68 5.05 3.04 13.40
CA TYR A 68 4.30 4.13 12.77
C TYR A 68 5.16 5.36 12.50
N MET A 69 5.98 5.78 13.48
CA MET A 69 6.86 6.94 13.33
C MET A 69 7.93 6.73 12.27
N GLU A 70 8.51 5.52 12.18
CA GLU A 70 9.44 5.16 11.12
C GLU A 70 8.75 5.16 9.74
N LYS A 71 7.54 4.63 9.65
CA LYS A 71 6.74 4.67 8.42
C LYS A 71 6.46 6.09 7.96
N VAL A 72 6.08 7.00 8.87
CA VAL A 72 5.88 8.42 8.55
C VAL A 72 7.18 9.05 8.04
N TYR A 73 8.30 8.83 8.73
CA TYR A 73 9.61 9.31 8.28
C TYR A 73 9.96 8.79 6.89
N ARG A 74 9.83 7.49 6.65
CA ARG A 74 10.11 6.85 5.34
C ARG A 74 9.27 7.47 4.23
N ARG A 75 8.00 7.80 4.48
CA ARG A 75 7.12 8.48 3.51
C ARG A 75 7.67 9.84 3.06
N TYR A 76 8.10 10.65 4.02
CA TYR A 76 8.70 11.95 3.69
C TYR A 76 10.00 11.83 2.92
N MET A 77 10.77 10.78 3.19
CA MET A 77 12.04 10.51 2.52
C MET A 77 11.88 9.76 1.18
N GLY A 78 10.67 9.45 0.76
CA GLY A 78 10.41 8.67 -0.45
C GLY A 78 10.90 7.22 -0.35
N ILE A 79 11.08 6.69 0.86
CA ILE A 79 11.51 5.31 1.10
C ILE A 79 10.26 4.43 1.16
N PRO A 80 10.10 3.45 0.27
CA PRO A 80 8.95 2.56 0.27
C PRO A 80 8.81 1.76 1.56
N TRP A 81 7.55 1.49 1.95
CA TRP A 81 7.28 0.67 3.13
C TRP A 81 7.43 -0.82 2.83
N ASP A 82 7.98 -1.55 3.80
CA ASP A 82 7.80 -2.98 3.87
C ASP A 82 6.47 -3.23 4.57
N ILE A 83 5.55 -3.92 3.90
CA ILE A 83 4.17 -4.10 4.37
C ILE A 83 4.07 -5.31 5.27
N LEU A 84 4.52 -6.46 4.77
CA LEU A 84 4.56 -7.70 5.53
C LEU A 84 5.60 -8.68 4.97
N THR A 85 5.98 -9.64 5.77
CA THR A 85 6.78 -10.79 5.35
C THR A 85 6.01 -12.08 5.58
N THR A 86 6.19 -13.02 4.66
CA THR A 86 5.73 -14.41 4.81
C THR A 86 6.93 -15.34 4.98
N ASP A 87 6.72 -16.63 4.94
CA ASP A 87 7.85 -17.58 4.99
C ASP A 87 8.82 -17.35 3.83
N ARG A 88 8.30 -17.11 2.62
CA ARG A 88 9.09 -17.01 1.38
C ARG A 88 9.13 -15.64 0.75
N CYS A 89 8.23 -14.72 1.11
CA CYS A 89 8.08 -13.44 0.45
C CYS A 89 8.27 -12.23 1.37
N LEU A 90 8.77 -11.15 0.79
CA LEU A 90 8.60 -9.80 1.27
C LEU A 90 7.58 -9.09 0.38
N VAL A 91 6.54 -8.52 0.98
CA VAL A 91 5.57 -7.64 0.30
C VAL A 91 5.87 -6.21 0.70
N ARG A 92 6.13 -5.36 -0.28
CA ARG A 92 6.48 -3.96 -0.07
C ARG A 92 5.91 -3.04 -1.13
N GLU A 93 5.92 -1.77 -0.90
CA GLU A 93 5.54 -0.79 -1.91
C GLU A 93 6.41 -0.90 -3.16
N THR A 94 5.77 -0.66 -4.30
CA THR A 94 6.44 -0.73 -5.61
C THR A 94 7.44 0.42 -5.75
N ARG A 95 8.61 0.14 -6.28
CA ARG A 95 9.69 1.08 -6.58
C ARG A 95 9.85 1.24 -8.09
N ALA A 96 10.45 2.33 -8.52
CA ALA A 96 10.75 2.53 -9.95
C ALA A 96 11.71 1.45 -10.49
N GLU A 97 12.61 0.94 -9.65
CA GLU A 97 13.56 -0.13 -10.01
C GLU A 97 12.86 -1.48 -10.25
N ASP A 98 11.63 -1.67 -9.75
CA ASP A 98 10.87 -2.89 -9.97
C ASP A 98 10.28 -2.98 -11.38
N LEU A 99 10.17 -1.85 -12.09
CA LEU A 99 9.46 -1.77 -13.36
C LEU A 99 10.03 -2.71 -14.42
N ASP A 100 11.34 -2.92 -14.48
CA ASP A 100 11.94 -3.84 -15.46
C ASP A 100 11.44 -5.27 -15.24
N ALA A 101 11.47 -5.75 -14.01
CA ALA A 101 10.97 -7.07 -13.67
C ALA A 101 9.43 -7.17 -13.85
N LEU A 102 8.70 -6.10 -13.54
CA LEU A 102 7.26 -6.05 -13.78
C LEU A 102 6.94 -6.10 -15.28
N TYR A 103 7.67 -5.37 -16.12
CA TYR A 103 7.50 -5.47 -17.57
C TYR A 103 7.75 -6.89 -18.08
N GLU A 104 8.77 -7.60 -17.57
CA GLU A 104 9.02 -9.01 -17.93
C GLU A 104 7.84 -9.90 -17.53
N ILE A 105 7.29 -9.72 -16.30
CA ILE A 105 6.14 -10.49 -15.82
C ILE A 105 4.89 -10.21 -16.69
N TYR A 106 4.61 -8.94 -16.96
CA TYR A 106 3.41 -8.53 -17.71
C TYR A 106 3.57 -8.70 -19.25
N ALA A 107 4.77 -8.98 -19.76
CA ALA A 107 4.96 -9.36 -21.16
C ALA A 107 4.37 -10.74 -21.50
N GLU A 108 4.16 -11.59 -20.50
CA GLU A 108 3.59 -12.92 -20.69
C GLU A 108 2.09 -12.85 -20.97
N PRO A 109 1.60 -13.32 -22.14
CA PRO A 109 0.18 -13.21 -22.51
C PRO A 109 -0.77 -13.90 -21.51
N SER A 110 -0.34 -14.96 -20.85
CA SER A 110 -1.12 -15.66 -19.83
C SER A 110 -1.34 -14.84 -18.57
N VAL A 111 -0.47 -13.87 -18.28
CA VAL A 111 -0.60 -12.93 -17.16
C VAL A 111 -1.59 -11.83 -17.50
N THR A 112 -1.49 -11.25 -18.68
CA THR A 112 -2.33 -10.11 -19.10
C THR A 112 -3.68 -10.51 -19.68
N GLN A 113 -3.96 -11.80 -19.82
CA GLN A 113 -5.24 -12.30 -20.33
C GLN A 113 -6.45 -11.84 -19.50
N TYR A 114 -6.27 -11.70 -18.17
CA TYR A 114 -7.35 -11.40 -17.22
C TYR A 114 -7.06 -10.19 -16.33
N THR A 115 -6.01 -9.44 -16.62
CA THR A 115 -5.64 -8.23 -15.89
C THR A 115 -5.17 -7.15 -16.83
N GLU A 116 -5.30 -5.91 -16.42
CA GLU A 116 -4.73 -4.78 -17.12
C GLU A 116 -3.19 -4.91 -17.17
N GLY A 117 -2.62 -4.56 -18.32
CA GLY A 117 -1.17 -4.48 -18.51
C GLY A 117 -0.60 -3.19 -17.91
N LEU A 118 0.72 -3.07 -18.02
CA LEU A 118 1.41 -1.81 -17.73
C LEU A 118 1.33 -0.88 -18.95
N TYR A 119 1.50 0.42 -18.75
CA TYR A 119 1.62 1.36 -19.86
C TYR A 119 2.80 0.96 -20.75
N PRO A 120 2.61 0.92 -22.08
CA PRO A 120 3.68 0.50 -23.00
C PRO A 120 4.94 1.39 -22.93
N GLN A 121 4.77 2.65 -22.56
CA GLN A 121 5.86 3.61 -22.44
C GLN A 121 6.32 3.71 -20.99
N ARG A 122 7.57 3.37 -20.74
CA ARG A 122 8.17 3.41 -19.38
C ARG A 122 7.94 4.74 -18.66
N ALA A 123 8.16 5.86 -19.33
CA ALA A 123 7.97 7.18 -18.72
C ALA A 123 6.53 7.43 -18.25
N GLN A 124 5.55 6.83 -18.94
CA GLN A 124 4.14 6.90 -18.54
C GLN A 124 3.88 6.02 -17.31
N GLU A 125 4.46 4.82 -17.26
CA GLU A 125 4.35 3.93 -16.10
C GLU A 125 5.04 4.53 -14.86
N GLU A 126 6.21 5.16 -15.02
CA GLU A 126 6.89 5.87 -13.94
C GLU A 126 6.05 7.05 -13.39
N ALA A 127 5.43 7.82 -14.30
CA ALA A 127 4.51 8.89 -13.90
C ALA A 127 3.28 8.33 -13.16
N TYR A 128 2.68 7.26 -13.67
CA TYR A 128 1.58 6.57 -13.02
C TYR A 128 1.97 6.03 -11.64
N LEU A 129 3.14 5.38 -11.51
CA LEU A 129 3.64 4.88 -10.22
C LEU A 129 3.81 6.00 -9.19
N LYS A 130 4.29 7.15 -9.63
CA LYS A 130 4.42 8.33 -8.76
C LYS A 130 3.04 8.80 -8.28
N ASP A 131 2.10 8.97 -9.20
CA ASP A 131 0.73 9.38 -8.87
C ASP A 131 0.04 8.34 -7.98
N TYR A 132 0.26 7.05 -8.26
CA TYR A 132 -0.25 5.95 -7.46
C TYR A 132 0.29 5.98 -6.02
N THR A 133 1.58 6.23 -5.86
CA THR A 133 2.22 6.36 -4.56
C THR A 133 1.60 7.50 -3.75
N GLU A 134 1.40 8.67 -4.38
CA GLU A 134 0.85 9.85 -3.70
C GLU A 134 -0.63 9.71 -3.38
N ASN A 135 -1.44 9.11 -4.26
CA ASN A 135 -2.89 9.06 -4.14
C ASN A 135 -3.40 7.75 -3.52
N MET A 136 -2.65 6.66 -3.57
CA MET A 136 -3.04 5.38 -2.97
C MET A 136 -2.28 5.12 -1.68
N TYR A 137 -0.96 4.92 -1.75
CA TYR A 137 -0.19 4.57 -0.57
C TYR A 137 -0.21 5.67 0.50
N TYR A 138 -0.11 6.94 0.11
CA TYR A 138 -0.08 8.05 1.07
C TYR A 138 -1.45 8.39 1.64
N PHE A 139 -2.51 8.19 0.86
CA PHE A 139 -3.85 8.57 1.28
C PHE A 139 -4.58 7.43 2.00
N TYR A 140 -4.55 6.22 1.43
CA TYR A 140 -5.27 5.08 1.97
C TYR A 140 -4.42 4.18 2.88
N ASN A 141 -3.08 4.33 2.90
CA ASN A 141 -2.13 3.42 3.52
C ASN A 141 -2.18 1.98 2.98
N TYR A 142 -2.82 1.76 1.85
CA TYR A 142 -2.82 0.48 1.14
C TYR A 142 -2.85 0.66 -0.37
N GLY A 143 -2.65 -0.41 -1.09
CA GLY A 143 -2.62 -0.46 -2.55
C GLY A 143 -2.17 -1.82 -3.05
N VAL A 144 -1.78 -1.90 -4.32
CA VAL A 144 -1.18 -3.10 -4.91
C VAL A 144 0.33 -2.99 -4.78
N TRP A 145 0.92 -3.93 -4.06
CA TRP A 145 2.33 -3.95 -3.67
C TRP A 145 3.15 -4.95 -4.48
N THR A 146 4.46 -4.76 -4.53
CA THR A 146 5.41 -5.68 -5.13
C THR A 146 5.67 -6.85 -4.18
N ILE A 147 5.68 -8.06 -4.74
CA ILE A 147 6.06 -9.29 -4.05
C ILE A 147 7.49 -9.62 -4.45
N CYS A 148 8.38 -9.75 -3.48
CA CYS A 148 9.76 -10.18 -3.68
C CYS A 148 10.00 -11.54 -3.01
N ASP A 149 10.75 -12.41 -3.66
CA ASP A 149 11.31 -13.62 -3.02
C ASP A 149 12.32 -13.19 -1.96
N LYS A 150 12.18 -13.69 -0.73
CA LYS A 150 13.03 -13.26 0.42
C LYS A 150 14.49 -13.66 0.29
N ILE A 151 14.78 -14.73 -0.41
CA ILE A 151 16.14 -15.28 -0.51
C ILE A 151 16.90 -14.55 -1.62
N THR A 152 16.27 -14.38 -2.77
CA THR A 152 16.93 -13.84 -3.96
C THR A 152 16.74 -12.33 -4.12
N GLY A 153 15.72 -11.75 -3.47
CA GLY A 153 15.28 -10.38 -3.67
C GLY A 153 14.58 -10.12 -5.00
N GLN A 154 14.36 -11.16 -5.82
CA GLN A 154 13.72 -11.02 -7.12
C GLN A 154 12.24 -10.63 -6.98
N VAL A 155 11.78 -9.72 -7.82
CA VAL A 155 10.36 -9.43 -7.98
C VAL A 155 9.68 -10.61 -8.65
N ILE A 156 8.67 -11.17 -7.98
CA ILE A 156 7.95 -12.36 -8.45
C ILE A 156 6.49 -12.08 -8.81
N GLY A 157 6.01 -10.89 -8.50
CA GLY A 157 4.64 -10.49 -8.78
C GLY A 157 4.18 -9.26 -8.03
N ARG A 158 2.89 -9.05 -8.03
CA ARG A 158 2.19 -7.99 -7.27
C ARG A 158 0.95 -8.55 -6.60
N ALA A 159 0.60 -8.06 -5.42
CA ALA A 159 -0.68 -8.32 -4.79
C ALA A 159 -1.04 -7.17 -3.83
N GLY A 160 -2.33 -7.01 -3.55
CA GLY A 160 -2.77 -5.98 -2.63
C GLY A 160 -4.24 -5.66 -2.76
N PHE A 161 -4.62 -4.51 -2.26
CA PHE A 161 -5.99 -4.05 -2.24
C PHE A 161 -6.17 -2.82 -3.13
N SER A 162 -7.30 -2.75 -3.81
CA SER A 162 -7.71 -1.59 -4.59
C SER A 162 -9.15 -1.21 -4.25
N ASN A 163 -9.49 0.06 -4.48
CA ASN A 163 -10.86 0.53 -4.42
C ASN A 163 -11.47 0.47 -5.81
N ARG A 164 -12.70 0.01 -5.87
CA ARG A 164 -13.48 0.04 -7.11
C ARG A 164 -14.68 0.95 -6.93
N GLU A 165 -14.84 1.89 -7.84
CA GLU A 165 -15.95 2.85 -7.79
C GLU A 165 -17.31 2.13 -7.74
N GLY A 166 -18.18 2.58 -6.83
CA GLY A 166 -19.48 1.97 -6.60
C GLY A 166 -19.50 0.75 -5.67
N TYR A 167 -18.34 0.36 -5.11
CA TYR A 167 -18.23 -0.73 -4.15
C TYR A 167 -17.53 -0.28 -2.87
N GLU A 168 -18.14 -0.64 -1.73
CA GLU A 168 -17.60 -0.28 -0.40
C GLU A 168 -16.43 -1.19 0.03
N ASN A 169 -16.42 -2.45 -0.46
CA ASN A 169 -15.42 -3.42 -0.03
C ASN A 169 -14.14 -3.28 -0.87
N PRO A 170 -12.96 -3.27 -0.23
CA PRO A 170 -11.69 -3.32 -0.96
C PRO A 170 -11.58 -4.62 -1.76
N GLU A 171 -11.01 -4.51 -2.96
CA GLU A 171 -10.81 -5.64 -3.86
C GLU A 171 -9.39 -6.19 -3.69
N LEU A 172 -9.26 -7.47 -3.34
CA LEU A 172 -7.99 -8.19 -3.36
C LEU A 172 -7.65 -8.59 -4.79
N GLY A 173 -6.51 -8.11 -5.28
CA GLY A 173 -5.94 -8.49 -6.57
C GLY A 173 -4.54 -9.07 -6.44
N PHE A 174 -4.13 -9.89 -7.41
CA PHE A 174 -2.77 -10.45 -7.47
C PHE A 174 -2.35 -10.80 -8.89
N VAL A 175 -1.05 -10.75 -9.12
CA VAL A 175 -0.36 -11.24 -10.31
C VAL A 175 0.91 -11.97 -9.84
N ILE A 176 1.15 -13.17 -10.34
CA ILE A 176 2.40 -13.93 -10.11
C ILE A 176 3.04 -14.24 -11.46
N GLY A 177 4.33 -13.94 -11.59
CA GLY A 177 5.11 -14.27 -12.77
C GLY A 177 5.14 -15.77 -13.05
N VAL A 178 5.10 -16.14 -14.33
CA VAL A 178 4.96 -17.53 -14.80
C VAL A 178 5.94 -18.50 -14.12
N PRO A 179 7.23 -18.20 -13.93
CA PRO A 179 8.17 -19.11 -13.27
C PRO A 179 7.79 -19.48 -11.83
N TRP A 180 6.98 -18.66 -11.16
CA TRP A 180 6.59 -18.85 -9.75
C TRP A 180 5.14 -19.31 -9.57
N GLN A 181 4.38 -19.47 -10.67
CA GLN A 181 3.01 -19.98 -10.63
C GLN A 181 3.01 -21.47 -10.24
N GLY A 182 1.89 -21.95 -9.68
CA GLY A 182 1.74 -23.34 -9.25
C GLY A 182 2.54 -23.73 -7.99
N CYS A 183 3.37 -22.82 -7.45
CA CYS A 183 4.24 -23.07 -6.29
C CYS A 183 3.64 -22.59 -4.96
N GLY A 184 2.39 -22.13 -4.95
CA GLY A 184 1.68 -21.70 -3.73
C GLY A 184 1.94 -20.26 -3.29
N TYR A 185 2.77 -19.49 -3.98
CA TYR A 185 3.08 -18.09 -3.63
C TYR A 185 1.84 -17.21 -3.53
N ALA A 186 0.92 -17.29 -4.50
CA ALA A 186 -0.31 -16.50 -4.47
C ALA A 186 -1.16 -16.79 -3.22
N THR A 187 -1.31 -18.07 -2.84
CA THR A 187 -2.07 -18.46 -1.64
C THR A 187 -1.43 -17.90 -0.38
N GLU A 188 -0.11 -18.06 -0.25
CA GLU A 188 0.66 -17.59 0.91
C GLU A 188 0.56 -16.09 1.09
N VAL A 189 0.80 -15.33 0.02
CA VAL A 189 0.79 -13.86 0.07
C VAL A 189 -0.63 -13.33 0.27
N CYS A 190 -1.62 -13.84 -0.46
CA CYS A 190 -3.00 -13.36 -0.32
C CYS A 190 -3.59 -13.66 1.07
N GLU A 191 -3.29 -14.84 1.68
CA GLU A 191 -3.74 -15.12 3.05
C GLU A 191 -3.08 -14.16 4.06
N ALA A 192 -1.78 -13.87 3.91
CA ALA A 192 -1.10 -12.89 4.75
C ALA A 192 -1.66 -11.48 4.57
N LEU A 193 -1.99 -11.08 3.34
CA LEU A 193 -2.62 -9.79 3.05
C LEU A 193 -4.02 -9.70 3.67
N LEU A 194 -4.83 -10.75 3.63
CA LEU A 194 -6.16 -10.75 4.27
C LEU A 194 -6.04 -10.57 5.79
N GLN A 195 -5.05 -11.20 6.42
CA GLN A 195 -4.77 -11.00 7.84
C GLN A 195 -4.29 -9.57 8.13
N TYR A 196 -3.43 -9.00 7.28
CA TYR A 196 -2.99 -7.61 7.36
C TYR A 196 -4.18 -6.65 7.20
N GLY A 197 -5.03 -6.88 6.19
CA GLY A 197 -6.24 -6.09 5.94
C GLY A 197 -7.15 -6.03 7.17
N LYS A 198 -7.34 -7.17 7.85
CA LYS A 198 -8.13 -7.23 9.08
C LYS A 198 -7.48 -6.47 10.23
N ARG A 199 -6.19 -6.72 10.49
CA ARG A 199 -5.52 -6.26 11.71
C ARG A 199 -5.06 -4.81 11.66
N GLU A 200 -4.49 -4.43 10.50
CA GLU A 200 -3.83 -3.14 10.33
C GLU A 200 -4.71 -2.11 9.60
N LEU A 201 -5.59 -2.59 8.68
CA LEU A 201 -6.45 -1.70 7.90
C LEU A 201 -7.90 -1.68 8.38
N GLY A 202 -8.26 -2.56 9.34
CA GLY A 202 -9.62 -2.63 9.90
C GLY A 202 -10.68 -3.11 8.91
N PHE A 203 -10.28 -3.85 7.86
CA PHE A 203 -11.25 -4.38 6.91
C PHE A 203 -12.09 -5.49 7.56
N GLU A 204 -13.40 -5.33 7.47
CA GLU A 204 -14.35 -6.35 7.93
C GLU A 204 -14.71 -7.32 6.81
N ARG A 205 -14.65 -6.84 5.56
CA ARG A 205 -15.03 -7.59 4.37
C ARG A 205 -14.16 -7.20 3.18
N VAL A 206 -13.80 -8.20 2.38
CA VAL A 206 -12.98 -8.03 1.16
C VAL A 206 -13.67 -8.74 0.01
N GLN A 207 -13.54 -8.20 -1.21
CA GLN A 207 -14.05 -8.81 -2.42
C GLN A 207 -12.93 -9.19 -3.39
N MET A 208 -13.25 -10.08 -4.34
CA MET A 208 -12.49 -10.33 -5.56
C MET A 208 -13.45 -10.26 -6.73
N LEU A 209 -13.02 -9.65 -7.84
CA LEU A 209 -13.74 -9.66 -9.11
C LEU A 209 -12.96 -10.53 -10.08
N VAL A 210 -13.52 -11.65 -10.45
CA VAL A 210 -12.85 -12.66 -11.27
C VAL A 210 -13.68 -12.96 -12.51
N MET A 211 -13.08 -12.90 -13.70
CA MET A 211 -13.75 -13.33 -14.93
C MET A 211 -14.08 -14.83 -14.82
N PRO A 212 -15.28 -15.28 -15.25
CA PRO A 212 -15.68 -16.69 -15.14
C PRO A 212 -14.70 -17.68 -15.80
N GLU A 213 -13.98 -17.24 -16.83
CA GLU A 213 -13.00 -18.03 -17.56
C GLU A 213 -11.66 -18.16 -16.81
N ASN A 214 -11.39 -17.29 -15.82
CA ASN A 214 -10.17 -17.33 -15.01
C ASN A 214 -10.29 -18.36 -13.88
N THR A 215 -10.30 -19.63 -14.28
CA THR A 215 -10.47 -20.76 -13.35
C THR A 215 -9.36 -20.85 -12.30
N VAL A 216 -8.17 -20.37 -12.60
CA VAL A 216 -7.03 -20.34 -11.67
C VAL A 216 -7.30 -19.39 -10.50
N SER A 217 -7.77 -18.19 -10.79
CA SER A 217 -8.12 -17.20 -9.75
C SER A 217 -9.38 -17.62 -8.98
N LEU A 218 -10.39 -18.25 -9.62
CA LEU A 218 -11.55 -18.81 -8.94
C LEU A 218 -11.13 -19.89 -7.95
N HIS A 219 -10.25 -20.81 -8.34
CA HIS A 219 -9.74 -21.84 -7.44
C HIS A 219 -8.92 -21.27 -6.26
N LEU A 220 -8.15 -20.21 -6.50
CA LEU A 220 -7.47 -19.51 -5.41
C LEU A 220 -8.48 -18.86 -4.46
N ALA A 221 -9.50 -18.20 -4.97
CA ALA A 221 -10.54 -17.58 -4.16
C ALA A 221 -11.25 -18.62 -3.25
N GLU A 222 -11.55 -19.81 -3.78
CA GLU A 222 -12.10 -20.92 -2.99
C GLU A 222 -11.14 -21.35 -1.86
N LYS A 223 -9.86 -21.52 -2.16
CA LYS A 223 -8.83 -21.84 -1.13
C LYS A 223 -8.75 -20.78 -0.05
N LEU A 224 -8.88 -19.52 -0.43
CA LEU A 224 -8.92 -18.37 0.46
C LEU A 224 -10.29 -18.17 1.12
N ARG A 225 -11.23 -19.12 0.98
CA ARG A 225 -12.57 -19.10 1.58
C ARG A 225 -13.44 -17.91 1.16
N PHE A 226 -13.21 -17.38 -0.04
CA PHE A 226 -14.19 -16.50 -0.66
C PHE A 226 -15.39 -17.31 -1.14
N HIS A 227 -16.57 -16.74 -1.07
CA HIS A 227 -17.79 -17.35 -1.60
C HIS A 227 -18.39 -16.43 -2.66
N ARG A 228 -18.98 -17.04 -3.69
CA ARG A 228 -19.63 -16.31 -4.76
C ARG A 228 -20.86 -15.59 -4.21
N GLU A 229 -20.98 -14.30 -4.52
CA GLU A 229 -22.14 -13.50 -4.15
C GLU A 229 -23.07 -13.28 -5.35
N ASN A 230 -22.54 -12.76 -6.46
CA ASN A 230 -23.31 -12.50 -7.68
C ASN A 230 -22.42 -12.42 -8.92
N LEU A 231 -23.06 -12.36 -10.09
CA LEU A 231 -22.44 -11.94 -11.34
C LEU A 231 -22.67 -10.44 -11.52
N MET A 232 -21.67 -9.74 -12.08
CA MET A 232 -21.76 -8.32 -12.34
C MET A 232 -21.07 -7.94 -13.64
N MET A 233 -21.55 -6.85 -14.25
CA MET A 233 -20.89 -6.24 -15.40
C MET A 233 -20.09 -5.01 -14.92
N TRP A 234 -18.83 -4.94 -15.32
CA TRP A 234 -17.98 -3.77 -15.10
C TRP A 234 -17.31 -3.43 -16.42
N GLU A 235 -17.48 -2.18 -16.89
CA GLU A 235 -16.94 -1.70 -18.18
C GLU A 235 -17.17 -2.65 -19.37
N GLY A 236 -18.33 -3.32 -19.37
CA GLY A 236 -18.71 -4.26 -20.44
C GLY A 236 -18.13 -5.67 -20.30
N VAL A 237 -17.38 -5.95 -19.22
CA VAL A 237 -16.84 -7.27 -18.91
C VAL A 237 -17.65 -7.93 -17.79
N LEU A 238 -17.91 -9.23 -17.94
CA LEU A 238 -18.61 -10.03 -16.94
C LEU A 238 -17.62 -10.53 -15.89
N TYR A 239 -17.97 -10.33 -14.61
CA TYR A 239 -17.22 -10.83 -13.47
C TYR A 239 -18.11 -11.65 -12.53
N GLU A 240 -17.51 -12.65 -11.89
CA GLU A 240 -17.98 -13.22 -10.66
C GLU A 240 -17.47 -12.37 -9.50
N ARG A 241 -18.39 -11.83 -8.71
CA ARG A 241 -18.06 -11.17 -7.46
C ARG A 241 -18.03 -12.20 -6.36
N LEU A 242 -16.85 -12.36 -5.77
CA LEU A 242 -16.63 -13.23 -4.63
C LEU A 242 -16.31 -12.36 -3.41
N VAL A 243 -16.78 -12.76 -2.24
CA VAL A 243 -16.61 -11.99 -1.00
C VAL A 243 -16.13 -12.90 0.13
N ARG A 244 -15.39 -12.29 1.08
CA ARG A 244 -14.94 -12.94 2.30
C ARG A 244 -15.10 -11.99 3.48
N GLU A 245 -15.76 -12.43 4.54
CA GLU A 245 -15.70 -11.78 5.87
C GLU A 245 -14.37 -12.10 6.53
N LEU A 246 -13.74 -11.10 7.20
CA LEU A 246 -12.42 -11.21 7.80
C LEU A 246 -12.44 -11.38 9.32
#